data_1d9264263c6f29912f41a236ca44d2eb
#
_entry.id   1d9264263c6f29912f41a236ca44d2eb
#
_cell.length_a   1.000
_cell.length_b   1.000
_cell.length_c   1.000
_cell.angle_alpha   90.00
_cell.angle_beta   90.00
_cell.angle_gamma   90.00
#
_symmetry.space_group_name_H-M   'P 1'
#
loop_
_entity.id
_entity.type
_entity.pdbx_description
1 polymer ?
#
loop_
_entity_poly.entity_id
_entity_poly.type
_entity_poly.pdbx_seq_one_letter_code
_entity_poly.pdbx_strand_id
1 'polypeptide(L)'
;MEKNYQNILVAVDGSTQADQAFEKAIEIAKRNQAKLHIVYVIEEIGNYFGELTISVTNAMEDLRVKEEEKMKQRVEFAHAGGLDNVATYVVYGYPKTLLANFSESEETIDLVIIGKTGLNGLERILVGSTTSYVVNHASCDVLVITTKGEEK
;
A
#
# COMPACT_ATOMS: atom_id res chain seq x y z
N MET A 1 -27.76 -6.60 9.55
CA MET A 1 -26.96 -7.28 8.56
C MET A 1 -25.56 -6.73 8.52
N GLU A 2 -24.59 -7.57 8.65
CA GLU A 2 -23.23 -7.11 8.65
C GLU A 2 -22.79 -6.76 7.25
N LYS A 3 -22.02 -5.69 7.15
CA LYS A 3 -21.51 -5.27 5.88
C LYS A 3 -20.12 -5.83 5.69
N ASN A 4 -19.94 -6.64 4.68
CA ASN A 4 -18.61 -7.16 4.36
C ASN A 4 -17.92 -6.21 3.41
N TYR A 5 -16.61 -6.08 3.60
CA TYR A 5 -15.81 -5.32 2.64
C TYR A 5 -15.67 -6.13 1.36
N GLN A 6 -15.70 -5.46 0.24
CA GLN A 6 -15.60 -6.11 -1.06
C GLN A 6 -14.30 -5.77 -1.78
N ASN A 7 -13.76 -4.59 -1.56
CA ASN A 7 -12.54 -4.16 -2.24
C ASN A 7 -11.62 -3.50 -1.22
N ILE A 8 -10.56 -4.18 -0.89
CA ILE A 8 -9.64 -3.76 0.17
C ILE A 8 -8.32 -3.34 -0.48
N LEU A 9 -7.82 -2.17 -0.09
CA LEU A 9 -6.54 -1.66 -0.59
C LEU A 9 -5.50 -1.75 0.50
N VAL A 10 -4.32 -2.24 0.16
CA VAL A 10 -3.19 -2.22 1.07
C VAL A 10 -1.99 -1.63 0.34
N ALA A 11 -1.27 -0.75 1.01
CA ALA A 11 -0.09 -0.10 0.47
C ALA A 11 1.15 -0.83 0.97
N VAL A 12 2.11 -1.05 0.07
CA VAL A 12 3.39 -1.65 0.44
C VAL A 12 4.49 -0.68 0.03
N ASP A 13 5.54 -0.61 0.83
CA ASP A 13 6.65 0.29 0.55
C ASP A 13 7.99 -0.30 0.94
N GLY A 14 8.04 -1.60 1.22
CA GLY A 14 9.27 -2.25 1.62
C GLY A 14 9.55 -2.19 3.10
N SER A 15 8.73 -1.50 3.87
CA SER A 15 8.94 -1.44 5.33
C SER A 15 8.33 -2.66 6.00
N THR A 16 8.83 -2.95 7.20
CA THR A 16 8.31 -4.04 7.99
C THR A 16 6.84 -3.81 8.33
N GLN A 17 6.48 -2.58 8.66
CA GLN A 17 5.11 -2.26 8.99
C GLN A 17 4.18 -2.49 7.81
N ALA A 18 4.61 -2.14 6.61
CA ALA A 18 3.80 -2.38 5.43
C ALA A 18 3.67 -3.87 5.15
N ASP A 19 4.73 -4.64 5.38
CA ASP A 19 4.65 -6.08 5.20
C ASP A 19 3.65 -6.69 6.17
N GLN A 20 3.64 -6.22 7.40
CA GLN A 20 2.68 -6.72 8.37
C GLN A 20 1.25 -6.32 7.99
N ALA A 21 1.09 -5.12 7.47
CA ALA A 21 -0.22 -4.69 6.98
C ALA A 21 -0.68 -5.57 5.82
N PHE A 22 0.24 -5.94 4.94
CA PHE A 22 -0.07 -6.81 3.82
C PHE A 22 -0.54 -8.18 4.30
N GLU A 23 0.18 -8.76 5.26
CA GLU A 23 -0.22 -10.07 5.79
C GLU A 23 -1.59 -9.99 6.44
N LYS A 24 -1.84 -8.93 7.20
CA LYS A 24 -3.14 -8.77 7.83
C LYS A 24 -4.24 -8.57 6.78
N ALA A 25 -3.92 -7.86 5.72
CA ALA A 25 -4.88 -7.62 4.66
C ALA A 25 -5.32 -8.92 3.99
N ILE A 26 -4.38 -9.86 3.83
CA ILE A 26 -4.73 -11.15 3.26
C ILE A 26 -5.77 -11.85 4.16
N GLU A 27 -5.54 -11.83 5.47
CA GLU A 27 -6.49 -12.47 6.39
C GLU A 27 -7.86 -11.82 6.31
N ILE A 28 -7.89 -10.50 6.28
CA ILE A 28 -9.16 -9.79 6.28
C ILE A 28 -9.89 -9.99 4.95
N ALA A 29 -9.14 -9.97 3.85
CA ALA A 29 -9.75 -10.19 2.54
C ALA A 29 -10.35 -11.60 2.46
N LYS A 30 -9.66 -12.58 3.01
CA LYS A 30 -10.19 -13.94 3.02
C LYS A 30 -11.50 -14.01 3.80
N ARG A 31 -11.52 -13.41 4.99
CA ARG A 31 -12.73 -13.48 5.81
C ARG A 31 -13.91 -12.77 5.17
N ASN A 32 -13.65 -11.74 4.40
CA ASN A 32 -14.70 -10.97 3.75
C ASN A 32 -14.99 -11.45 2.34
N GLN A 33 -14.21 -12.41 1.83
CA GLN A 33 -14.32 -12.84 0.44
C GLN A 33 -14.16 -11.65 -0.49
N ALA A 34 -13.19 -10.80 -0.16
CA ALA A 34 -12.97 -9.54 -0.84
C ALA A 34 -11.85 -9.65 -1.85
N LYS A 35 -11.83 -8.70 -2.77
CA LYS A 35 -10.70 -8.53 -3.66
C LYS A 35 -9.66 -7.67 -2.96
N LEU A 36 -8.41 -8.10 -3.00
CA LEU A 36 -7.32 -7.35 -2.39
C LEU A 36 -6.55 -6.63 -3.47
N HIS A 37 -6.43 -5.32 -3.30
CA HIS A 37 -5.67 -4.47 -4.21
C HIS A 37 -4.38 -4.08 -3.50
N ILE A 38 -3.24 -4.43 -4.09
CA ILE A 38 -1.93 -4.18 -3.50
C ILE A 38 -1.25 -3.12 -4.33
N VAL A 39 -0.88 -2.00 -3.71
CA VAL A 39 -0.29 -0.89 -4.45
C VAL A 39 1.08 -0.51 -3.89
N TYR A 40 2.00 -0.27 -4.79
CA TYR A 40 3.29 0.34 -4.50
C TYR A 40 3.32 1.68 -5.25
N VAL A 41 3.52 2.77 -4.52
CA VAL A 41 3.53 4.09 -5.12
C VAL A 41 4.98 4.54 -5.24
N ILE A 42 5.41 4.79 -6.47
CA ILE A 42 6.73 5.36 -6.73
C ILE A 42 6.55 6.87 -6.65
N GLU A 43 7.16 7.48 -5.63
CA GLU A 43 6.96 8.89 -5.41
C GLU A 43 7.60 9.68 -6.53
N GLU A 44 6.85 10.60 -7.11
CA GLU A 44 7.36 11.41 -8.19
C GLU A 44 8.34 12.42 -7.65
N ILE A 45 9.49 12.48 -8.29
CA ILE A 45 10.48 13.49 -7.97
C ILE A 45 10.19 14.67 -8.88
N GLY A 46 9.89 15.81 -8.27
CA GLY A 46 9.54 16.97 -9.05
C GLY A 46 10.62 17.35 -10.05
N ASN A 47 10.21 18.03 -11.09
CA ASN A 47 11.14 18.51 -12.10
C ASN A 47 11.87 19.73 -11.61
N TYR A 48 12.70 19.59 -10.61
CA TYR A 48 13.43 20.75 -10.14
C TYR A 48 14.47 21.21 -11.14
N PHE A 49 15.09 20.27 -11.85
CA PHE A 49 16.13 20.61 -12.79
C PHE A 49 15.96 19.75 -14.03
N GLY A 50 15.73 20.38 -15.16
CA GLY A 50 15.48 19.66 -16.39
C GLY A 50 16.63 18.76 -16.82
N GLU A 51 17.85 19.08 -16.42
CA GLU A 51 18.99 18.29 -16.87
C GLU A 51 19.12 16.95 -16.20
N LEU A 52 18.41 16.70 -15.12
CA LEU A 52 18.53 15.43 -14.43
C LEU A 52 17.63 14.35 -15.01
N THR A 53 16.90 14.68 -16.05
CA THR A 53 15.76 13.84 -16.41
C THR A 53 16.15 12.44 -16.85
N ILE A 54 17.23 12.28 -17.62
CA ILE A 54 17.52 10.96 -18.18
C ILE A 54 17.93 9.98 -17.09
N SER A 55 18.86 10.37 -16.22
CA SER A 55 19.30 9.48 -15.15
C SER A 55 18.16 9.18 -14.18
N VAL A 56 17.38 10.20 -13.81
CA VAL A 56 16.28 10.00 -12.89
C VAL A 56 15.22 9.11 -13.51
N THR A 57 14.91 9.35 -14.79
CA THR A 57 13.91 8.55 -15.48
C THR A 57 14.33 7.09 -15.53
N ASN A 58 15.60 6.84 -15.82
CA ASN A 58 16.10 5.47 -15.88
C ASN A 58 16.03 4.81 -14.51
N ALA A 59 16.39 5.54 -13.46
CA ALA A 59 16.33 4.99 -12.11
C ALA A 59 14.91 4.67 -11.71
N MET A 60 13.97 5.53 -12.06
CA MET A 60 12.58 5.30 -11.72
C MET A 60 12.01 4.11 -12.50
N GLU A 61 12.41 3.98 -13.76
CA GLU A 61 11.96 2.84 -14.56
C GLU A 61 12.53 1.54 -14.01
N ASP A 62 13.80 1.54 -13.60
CA ASP A 62 14.39 0.37 -12.98
C ASP A 62 13.66 -0.01 -11.71
N LEU A 63 13.30 0.99 -10.91
CA LEU A 63 12.55 0.74 -9.69
C LEU A 63 11.18 0.15 -10.01
N ARG A 64 10.51 0.70 -11.02
CA ARG A 64 9.20 0.19 -11.39
C ARG A 64 9.27 -1.28 -11.80
N VAL A 65 10.25 -1.63 -12.63
CA VAL A 65 10.41 -3.01 -13.07
C VAL A 65 10.68 -3.92 -11.87
N LYS A 66 11.55 -3.47 -10.97
CA LYS A 66 11.89 -4.25 -9.79
C LYS A 66 10.67 -4.46 -8.90
N GLU A 67 9.87 -3.42 -8.71
CA GLU A 67 8.70 -3.55 -7.84
C GLU A 67 7.61 -4.37 -8.50
N GLU A 68 7.50 -4.33 -9.82
CA GLU A 68 6.54 -5.21 -10.49
C GLU A 68 6.92 -6.66 -10.32
N GLU A 69 8.22 -6.96 -10.32
CA GLU A 69 8.66 -8.33 -10.08
C GLU A 69 8.36 -8.75 -8.64
N LYS A 70 8.56 -7.84 -7.69
CA LYS A 70 8.21 -8.14 -6.31
C LYS A 70 6.71 -8.33 -6.13
N MET A 71 5.91 -7.63 -6.92
CA MET A 71 4.46 -7.82 -6.84
C MET A 71 4.06 -9.24 -7.22
N LYS A 72 4.75 -9.84 -8.18
CA LYS A 72 4.46 -11.23 -8.52
C LYS A 72 4.67 -12.14 -7.32
N GLN A 73 5.72 -11.88 -6.54
CA GLN A 73 5.97 -12.66 -5.34
C GLN A 73 4.88 -12.44 -4.31
N ARG A 74 4.38 -11.21 -4.21
CA ARG A 74 3.29 -10.92 -3.26
C ARG A 74 2.01 -11.64 -3.66
N VAL A 75 1.73 -11.70 -4.95
CA VAL A 75 0.57 -12.45 -5.43
C VAL A 75 0.71 -13.93 -5.08
N GLU A 76 1.90 -14.50 -5.28
CA GLU A 76 2.12 -15.89 -4.94
C GLU A 76 1.96 -16.12 -3.44
N PHE A 77 2.44 -15.19 -2.65
CA PHE A 77 2.27 -15.29 -1.19
C PHE A 77 0.80 -15.27 -0.82
N ALA A 78 0.02 -14.40 -1.45
CA ALA A 78 -1.41 -14.34 -1.16
C ALA A 78 -2.12 -15.62 -1.59
N HIS A 79 -1.77 -16.13 -2.77
CA HIS A 79 -2.36 -17.39 -3.24
C HIS A 79 -2.04 -18.55 -2.30
N ALA A 80 -0.78 -18.63 -1.86
CA ALA A 80 -0.40 -19.67 -0.93
C ALA A 80 -1.16 -19.56 0.38
N GLY A 81 -1.53 -18.35 0.75
CA GLY A 81 -2.34 -18.11 1.94
C GLY A 81 -3.82 -18.32 1.76
N GLY A 82 -4.25 -18.68 0.55
CA GLY A 82 -5.65 -19.00 0.31
C GLY A 82 -6.47 -17.86 -0.29
N LEU A 83 -5.81 -16.78 -0.71
CA LEU A 83 -6.52 -15.64 -1.30
C LEU A 83 -6.19 -15.57 -2.79
N ASP A 84 -7.21 -15.77 -3.65
CA ASP A 84 -6.98 -15.78 -5.08
C ASP A 84 -7.34 -14.47 -5.76
N ASN A 85 -8.26 -13.71 -5.20
CA ASN A 85 -8.76 -12.52 -5.87
C ASN A 85 -7.88 -11.32 -5.51
N VAL A 86 -6.82 -11.10 -6.29
CA VAL A 86 -5.79 -10.13 -5.99
C VAL A 86 -5.47 -9.31 -7.24
N ALA A 87 -5.29 -8.01 -7.08
CA ALA A 87 -4.82 -7.13 -8.15
C ALA A 87 -3.64 -6.34 -7.62
N THR A 88 -2.68 -6.04 -8.48
CA THR A 88 -1.48 -5.32 -8.07
C THR A 88 -1.29 -4.08 -8.94
N TYR A 89 -0.68 -3.07 -8.34
CA TYR A 89 -0.47 -1.78 -9.01
C TYR A 89 0.89 -1.23 -8.59
N VAL A 90 1.71 -0.86 -9.57
CA VAL A 90 2.93 -0.12 -9.32
C VAL A 90 2.76 1.18 -10.09
N VAL A 91 2.56 2.28 -9.37
CA VAL A 91 2.14 3.53 -10.00
C VAL A 91 2.99 4.68 -9.50
N TYR A 92 3.09 5.71 -10.33
CA TYR A 92 3.78 6.94 -9.95
C TYR A 92 2.77 7.89 -9.35
N GLY A 93 3.18 8.63 -8.32
CA GLY A 93 2.30 9.62 -7.74
C GLY A 93 2.77 10.03 -6.36
N TYR A 94 1.84 10.60 -5.62
CA TYR A 94 2.10 11.02 -4.25
C TYR A 94 1.32 10.09 -3.33
N PRO A 95 2.01 9.35 -2.47
CA PRO A 95 1.34 8.32 -1.68
C PRO A 95 0.14 8.82 -0.90
N LYS A 96 0.25 10.01 -0.29
CA LYS A 96 -0.84 10.50 0.55
C LYS A 96 -2.15 10.61 -0.21
N THR A 97 -2.13 11.36 -1.29
CA THR A 97 -3.37 11.60 -2.03
C THR A 97 -3.81 10.38 -2.81
N LEU A 98 -2.85 9.63 -3.33
CA LEU A 98 -3.19 8.45 -4.11
C LEU A 98 -3.88 7.41 -3.26
N LEU A 99 -3.39 7.20 -2.03
CA LEU A 99 -4.00 6.19 -1.16
C LEU A 99 -5.33 6.65 -0.59
N ALA A 100 -5.47 7.95 -0.32
CA ALA A 100 -6.74 8.46 0.20
C ALA A 100 -7.83 8.42 -0.85
N ASN A 101 -7.47 8.55 -2.13
CA ASN A 101 -8.44 8.62 -3.22
C ASN A 101 -8.01 7.69 -4.34
N PHE A 102 -7.93 6.42 -4.04
CA PHE A 102 -7.42 5.44 -5.00
C PHE A 102 -8.39 5.31 -6.17
N SER A 103 -7.89 5.53 -7.36
CA SER A 103 -8.72 5.46 -8.56
C SER A 103 -8.08 4.65 -9.68
N GLU A 104 -7.08 3.81 -9.33
CA GLU A 104 -6.43 2.99 -10.35
C GLU A 104 -7.26 1.77 -10.72
N SER A 105 -8.28 1.47 -9.93
CA SER A 105 -9.19 0.38 -10.19
C SER A 105 -10.56 0.95 -10.54
N GLU A 106 -11.29 0.24 -11.39
CA GLU A 106 -12.66 0.65 -11.66
C GLU A 106 -13.57 0.37 -10.46
N GLU A 107 -13.13 -0.51 -9.59
CA GLU A 107 -13.91 -0.84 -8.40
C GLU A 107 -13.62 0.16 -7.29
N THR A 108 -14.65 0.49 -6.54
CA THR A 108 -14.51 1.45 -5.45
C THR A 108 -13.92 0.73 -4.22
N ILE A 109 -12.86 1.29 -3.67
CA ILE A 109 -12.24 0.75 -2.46
C ILE A 109 -13.12 1.08 -1.27
N ASP A 110 -13.42 0.09 -0.45
CA ASP A 110 -14.24 0.31 0.73
C ASP A 110 -13.49 0.08 2.04
N LEU A 111 -12.21 -0.32 1.98
CA LEU A 111 -11.36 -0.40 3.17
C LEU A 111 -9.92 -0.21 2.75
N VAL A 112 -9.22 0.69 3.41
CA VAL A 112 -7.77 0.84 3.23
C VAL A 112 -7.08 0.28 4.45
N ILE A 113 -6.11 -0.60 4.25
CA ILE A 113 -5.30 -1.15 5.33
C ILE A 113 -3.89 -0.61 5.15
N ILE A 114 -3.35 -0.01 6.19
CA ILE A 114 -2.07 0.68 6.09
C ILE A 114 -1.31 0.52 7.40
N GLY A 115 0.01 0.44 7.31
CA GLY A 115 0.83 0.38 8.51
C GLY A 115 0.84 1.69 9.24
N LYS A 116 1.13 1.64 10.53
CA LYS A 116 1.14 2.84 11.35
C LYS A 116 2.21 3.81 10.89
N THR A 117 3.38 3.29 10.49
CA THR A 117 4.45 4.11 9.95
C THR A 117 5.03 3.39 8.73
N GLY A 118 5.85 4.09 7.97
CA GLY A 118 6.53 3.51 6.83
C GLY A 118 8.02 3.47 7.04
N LEU A 119 8.76 3.66 5.95
CA LEU A 119 10.21 3.51 5.98
C LEU A 119 10.89 4.48 6.94
N ASN A 120 10.32 5.66 7.11
CA ASN A 120 10.94 6.67 7.95
C ASN A 120 10.35 6.74 9.33
N GLY A 121 9.64 5.73 9.76
CA GLY A 121 9.05 5.73 11.08
C GLY A 121 10.13 5.61 12.15
N LEU A 122 10.20 6.61 13.01
CA LEU A 122 11.24 6.65 14.03
C LEU A 122 10.71 6.36 15.41
N GLU A 123 9.50 6.74 15.69
CA GLU A 123 8.96 6.63 17.04
C GLU A 123 7.77 5.72 17.07
N ARG A 124 7.71 4.92 18.11
CA ARG A 124 6.61 4.00 18.25
C ARG A 124 5.26 4.68 18.45
N ILE A 125 5.29 5.86 19.03
CA ILE A 125 4.05 6.54 19.37
C ILE A 125 3.57 7.48 18.29
N LEU A 126 4.39 7.72 17.27
CA LEU A 126 4.01 8.66 16.22
C LEU A 126 3.42 7.91 15.05
N VAL A 127 2.36 8.45 14.50
CA VAL A 127 1.76 7.93 13.29
C VAL A 127 2.45 8.60 12.11
N GLY A 128 2.80 7.82 11.09
CA GLY A 128 3.47 8.37 9.92
C GLY A 128 2.61 9.39 9.20
N SER A 129 3.27 10.26 8.44
CA SER A 129 2.55 11.35 7.78
C SER A 129 1.57 10.82 6.72
N THR A 130 1.97 9.80 5.99
CA THR A 130 1.07 9.22 4.99
C THR A 130 -0.14 8.59 5.65
N THR A 131 0.09 7.80 6.71
CA THR A 131 -1.00 7.15 7.41
C THR A 131 -1.95 8.18 8.01
N SER A 132 -1.40 9.22 8.62
CA SER A 132 -2.23 10.27 9.20
C SER A 132 -3.08 10.96 8.15
N TYR A 133 -2.49 11.24 6.99
CA TYR A 133 -3.25 11.87 5.93
C TYR A 133 -4.38 10.97 5.45
N VAL A 134 -4.09 9.68 5.26
CA VAL A 134 -5.11 8.75 4.77
C VAL A 134 -6.25 8.64 5.76
N VAL A 135 -5.93 8.54 7.05
CA VAL A 135 -6.98 8.47 8.07
C VAL A 135 -7.88 9.68 8.01
N ASN A 136 -7.30 10.86 7.80
CA ASN A 136 -8.07 12.10 7.82
C ASN A 136 -8.83 12.38 6.52
N HIS A 137 -8.39 11.80 5.40
CA HIS A 137 -8.94 12.21 4.11
C HIS A 137 -9.54 11.09 3.28
N ALA A 138 -9.37 9.84 3.68
CA ALA A 138 -9.95 8.75 2.88
C ALA A 138 -11.47 8.82 2.93
N SER A 139 -12.08 8.40 1.82
CA SER A 139 -13.54 8.41 1.74
C SER A 139 -14.12 7.05 2.14
N CYS A 140 -13.33 6.18 2.72
CA CYS A 140 -13.78 4.86 3.17
C CYS A 140 -13.13 4.55 4.51
N ASP A 141 -13.45 3.38 5.04
CA ASP A 141 -12.86 2.94 6.30
C ASP A 141 -11.37 2.72 6.16
N VAL A 142 -10.64 2.99 7.24
CA VAL A 142 -9.18 2.81 7.26
C VAL A 142 -8.82 1.99 8.50
N LEU A 143 -8.05 0.96 8.27
CA LEU A 143 -7.54 0.12 9.36
C LEU A 143 -6.03 0.32 9.43
N VAL A 144 -5.55 0.74 10.59
CA VAL A 144 -4.13 1.01 10.79
C VAL A 144 -3.54 -0.16 11.56
N ILE A 145 -2.52 -0.78 10.99
CA ILE A 145 -1.88 -1.94 11.59
C ILE A 145 -0.66 -1.48 12.37
N THR A 146 -0.61 -1.85 13.63
CA THR A 146 0.51 -1.49 14.49
C THR A 146 1.39 -2.71 14.71
N THR A 147 2.67 -2.44 14.93
CA THR A 147 3.62 -3.49 15.23
C THR A 147 3.56 -3.78 16.71
N LYS A 148 3.56 -5.08 17.07
CA LYS A 148 3.51 -5.39 18.47
C LYS A 148 4.74 -6.12 18.85
N GLY A 149 5.51 -6.56 18.58
CA GLY A 149 6.59 -7.35 19.09
C GLY A 149 7.78 -6.58 19.55
N GLU A 150 7.71 -5.29 19.41
CA GLU A 150 8.88 -4.48 19.67
C GLU A 150 8.97 -3.97 21.06
N GLU A 151 7.96 -4.18 21.85
CA GLU A 151 8.05 -3.61 23.15
C GLU A 151 9.01 -4.37 23.99
N LYS A 152 9.61 -3.68 24.80
CA LYS A 152 10.60 -4.30 25.58
C LYS A 152 10.68 -3.76 26.90
#